data_5539bb5e96e60c409fe7c8516d5e2a98
#
_entry.id   5539bb5e96e60c409fe7c8516d5e2a98
#
_cell.length_a   1.000
_cell.length_b   1.000
_cell.length_c   1.000
_cell.angle_alpha   90.00
_cell.angle_beta   90.00
_cell.angle_gamma   90.00
#
_symmetry.space_group_name_H-M   'P 1'
#
loop_
_entity.id
_entity.type
_entity.pdbx_description
1 polymer ?
#
loop_
_entity_poly.entity_id
_entity_poly.type
_entity_poly.pdbx_seq_one_letter_code
_entity_poly.pdbx_strand_id
1 'polypeptide(L)'
;MHPHLLIAIIGLVYILIVGGMSLLRREGLSNQFAFEVLGITALVVAGAVLTNTVVDPLVFLIVVYLLSMRARLLVDLGDFLSGRGRQRDAMSVLQLALRLFPDRSTRLVVLISMGIVQLRRQSPESAQALFETVLGEGEQGGLGIKYEAACHYNLGMALQRQGKEAEAVRQFNEAIETFPTSVYGRAAAQALAQRRGKPAADAADRPTSLPPRGRD
;
A
#
# COMPACT_ATOMS: atom_id res chain seq x y z
N MET A 1 -2.76 41.18 13.53
CA MET A 1 -3.00 39.78 13.97
C MET A 1 -1.78 39.32 14.76
N HIS A 2 -2.00 38.68 15.90
CA HIS A 2 -0.88 38.11 16.67
C HIS A 2 -0.24 36.99 15.83
N PRO A 3 1.08 36.95 15.65
CA PRO A 3 1.75 35.95 14.80
C PRO A 3 1.45 34.51 15.23
N HIS A 4 1.25 34.27 16.53
CA HIS A 4 0.88 32.95 17.07
C HIS A 4 -0.52 32.49 16.66
N LEU A 5 -1.49 33.42 16.51
CA LEU A 5 -2.84 33.11 16.03
C LEU A 5 -2.81 32.70 14.55
N LEU A 6 -1.94 33.33 13.74
CA LEU A 6 -1.77 32.97 12.33
C LEU A 6 -1.29 31.52 12.17
N ILE A 7 -0.32 31.07 12.97
CA ILE A 7 0.19 29.69 12.93
C ILE A 7 -0.90 28.70 13.36
N ALA A 8 -1.69 29.01 14.40
CA ALA A 8 -2.79 28.15 14.82
C ALA A 8 -3.87 28.03 13.72
N ILE A 9 -4.20 29.12 13.04
CA ILE A 9 -5.14 29.11 11.90
C ILE A 9 -4.58 28.27 10.75
N ILE A 10 -3.31 28.42 10.39
CA ILE A 10 -2.67 27.66 9.31
C ILE A 10 -2.69 26.15 9.64
N GLY A 11 -2.37 25.75 10.88
CA GLY A 11 -2.46 24.36 11.32
C GLY A 11 -3.88 23.79 11.20
N LEU A 12 -4.89 24.56 11.59
CA LEU A 12 -6.30 24.16 11.45
C LEU A 12 -6.72 24.02 10.00
N VAL A 13 -6.37 24.99 9.15
CA VAL A 13 -6.66 24.96 7.70
C VAL A 13 -5.96 23.78 7.03
N TYR A 14 -4.73 23.47 7.44
CA TYR A 14 -4.00 22.30 6.94
C TYR A 14 -4.74 20.99 7.28
N ILE A 15 -5.21 20.83 8.53
CA ILE A 15 -6.02 19.66 8.93
C ILE A 15 -7.29 19.56 8.08
N LEU A 16 -7.99 20.68 7.84
CA LEU A 16 -9.22 20.70 7.05
C LEU A 16 -8.96 20.34 5.59
N ILE A 17 -7.90 20.87 4.97
CA ILE A 17 -7.59 20.60 3.56
C ILE A 17 -7.13 19.15 3.40
N VAL A 18 -6.12 18.72 4.14
CA VAL A 18 -5.53 17.37 3.97
C VAL A 18 -6.49 16.30 4.47
N GLY A 19 -7.15 16.52 5.61
CA GLY A 19 -8.17 15.61 6.13
C GLY A 19 -9.42 15.56 5.23
N GLY A 20 -9.87 16.70 4.71
CA GLY A 20 -11.00 16.77 3.77
C GLY A 20 -10.70 16.04 2.44
N MET A 21 -9.47 16.17 1.91
CA MET A 21 -9.05 15.41 0.72
C MET A 21 -9.01 13.89 0.97
N SER A 22 -8.66 13.45 2.17
CA SER A 22 -8.70 12.03 2.57
C SER A 22 -10.14 11.48 2.56
N LEU A 23 -11.11 12.27 3.02
CA LEU A 23 -12.54 11.93 2.93
C LEU A 23 -13.01 11.81 1.48
N LEU A 24 -12.62 12.74 0.61
CA LEU A 24 -12.96 12.71 -0.81
C LEU A 24 -12.40 11.47 -1.52
N ARG A 25 -11.25 10.98 -1.08
CA ARG A 25 -10.63 9.74 -1.61
C ARG A 25 -11.24 8.46 -1.03
N ARG A 26 -12.24 8.55 -0.14
CA ARG A 26 -12.84 7.42 0.59
C ARG A 26 -11.82 6.60 1.41
N GLU A 27 -10.71 7.20 1.78
CA GLU A 27 -9.67 6.57 2.61
C GLU A 27 -9.98 6.69 4.12
N GLY A 28 -11.04 7.44 4.49
CA GLY A 28 -11.39 7.75 5.86
C GLY A 28 -10.54 8.86 6.46
N LEU A 29 -11.08 9.58 7.46
CA LEU A 29 -10.29 10.52 8.26
C LEU A 29 -9.44 9.73 9.25
N SER A 30 -8.12 9.83 9.12
CA SER A 30 -7.22 9.34 10.16
C SER A 30 -7.26 10.30 11.35
N ASN A 31 -7.95 9.89 12.42
CA ASN A 31 -7.95 10.65 13.68
C ASN A 31 -6.51 10.88 14.17
N GLN A 32 -5.63 9.90 13.95
CA GLN A 32 -4.22 10.00 14.32
C GLN A 32 -3.54 11.18 13.61
N PHE A 33 -3.76 11.37 12.29
CA PHE A 33 -3.23 12.51 11.55
C PHE A 33 -3.68 13.85 12.13
N ALA A 34 -4.97 13.99 12.46
CA ALA A 34 -5.51 15.22 13.03
C ALA A 34 -4.88 15.52 14.40
N PHE A 35 -4.74 14.51 15.28
CA PHE A 35 -4.10 14.67 16.58
C PHE A 35 -2.61 14.96 16.46
N GLU A 36 -1.88 14.35 15.52
CA GLU A 36 -0.46 14.66 15.31
C GLU A 36 -0.26 16.11 14.86
N VAL A 37 -1.02 16.59 13.87
CA VAL A 37 -0.91 17.98 13.40
C VAL A 37 -1.32 18.98 14.48
N LEU A 38 -2.39 18.69 15.23
CA LEU A 38 -2.82 19.52 16.34
C LEU A 38 -1.76 19.60 17.44
N GLY A 39 -1.17 18.45 17.79
CA GLY A 39 -0.09 18.37 18.80
C GLY A 39 1.16 19.15 18.37
N ILE A 40 1.59 18.99 17.10
CA ILE A 40 2.73 19.75 16.55
C ILE A 40 2.41 21.24 16.55
N THR A 41 1.22 21.64 16.13
CA THR A 41 0.79 23.05 16.11
C THR A 41 0.81 23.65 17.54
N ALA A 42 0.24 22.93 18.50
CA ALA A 42 0.22 23.36 19.90
C ALA A 42 1.65 23.50 20.47
N LEU A 43 2.54 22.54 20.17
CA LEU A 43 3.92 22.57 20.61
C LEU A 43 4.68 23.77 20.03
N VAL A 44 4.51 24.03 18.73
CA VAL A 44 5.17 25.16 18.05
C VAL A 44 4.65 26.50 18.59
N VAL A 45 3.34 26.63 18.77
CA VAL A 45 2.73 27.86 19.33
C VAL A 45 3.20 28.08 20.76
N ALA A 46 3.18 27.04 21.61
CA ALA A 46 3.65 27.14 22.99
C ALA A 46 5.14 27.52 23.05
N GLY A 47 5.98 26.88 22.23
CA GLY A 47 7.41 27.22 22.14
C GLY A 47 7.65 28.66 21.69
N ALA A 48 6.92 29.11 20.66
CA ALA A 48 7.02 30.47 20.14
C ALA A 48 6.60 31.54 21.18
N VAL A 49 5.54 31.24 21.96
CA VAL A 49 5.11 32.13 23.09
C VAL A 49 6.14 32.14 24.20
N LEU A 50 6.68 31.00 24.63
CA LEU A 50 7.66 30.92 25.72
C LEU A 50 9.00 31.56 25.37
N THR A 51 9.45 31.45 24.11
CA THR A 51 10.71 31.98 23.62
C THR A 51 10.59 33.42 23.07
N ASN A 52 9.34 33.93 22.98
CA ASN A 52 9.01 35.21 22.36
C ASN A 52 9.57 35.32 20.92
N THR A 53 9.60 34.19 20.17
CA THR A 53 10.09 34.13 18.80
C THR A 53 8.94 34.14 17.83
N VAL A 54 9.17 34.73 16.64
CA VAL A 54 8.21 34.67 15.52
C VAL A 54 8.59 33.51 14.62
N VAL A 55 7.70 32.52 14.50
CA VAL A 55 7.90 31.38 13.61
C VAL A 55 7.39 31.79 12.21
N ASP A 56 8.22 31.54 11.19
CA ASP A 56 7.81 31.77 9.80
C ASP A 56 6.72 30.78 9.40
N PRO A 57 5.57 31.25 8.88
CA PRO A 57 4.44 30.39 8.52
C PRO A 57 4.77 29.35 7.45
N LEU A 58 5.66 29.70 6.51
CA LEU A 58 6.05 28.78 5.41
C LEU A 58 6.93 27.65 5.97
N VAL A 59 7.89 27.97 6.82
CA VAL A 59 8.74 26.99 7.50
C VAL A 59 7.88 26.06 8.36
N PHE A 60 6.92 26.60 9.11
CA PHE A 60 5.97 25.82 9.88
C PHE A 60 5.19 24.83 9.00
N LEU A 61 4.63 25.30 7.88
CA LEU A 61 3.87 24.46 6.95
C LEU A 61 4.72 23.32 6.36
N ILE A 62 5.97 23.62 5.96
CA ILE A 62 6.91 22.60 5.45
C ILE A 62 7.19 21.55 6.52
N VAL A 63 7.45 21.94 7.76
CA VAL A 63 7.73 21.01 8.85
C VAL A 63 6.53 20.12 9.14
N VAL A 64 5.32 20.70 9.25
CA VAL A 64 4.09 19.95 9.47
C VAL A 64 3.84 18.96 8.30
N TYR A 65 4.03 19.42 7.07
CA TYR A 65 3.89 18.56 5.88
C TYR A 65 4.87 17.37 5.91
N LEU A 66 6.15 17.62 6.13
CA LEU A 66 7.18 16.55 6.17
C LEU A 66 6.94 15.57 7.31
N LEU A 67 6.54 16.05 8.48
CA LEU A 67 6.25 15.18 9.63
C LEU A 67 4.98 14.36 9.42
N SER A 68 3.92 14.95 8.86
CA SER A 68 2.68 14.24 8.62
C SER A 68 2.76 13.25 7.45
N MET A 69 3.60 13.52 6.44
CA MET A 69 3.79 12.67 5.27
C MET A 69 4.99 11.72 5.37
N ARG A 70 5.69 11.67 6.52
CA ARG A 70 6.94 10.92 6.70
C ARG A 70 6.88 9.45 6.21
N ALA A 71 5.82 8.74 6.56
CA ALA A 71 5.68 7.34 6.17
C ALA A 71 5.36 7.19 4.68
N ARG A 72 4.53 8.07 4.10
CA ARG A 72 4.23 8.07 2.65
C ARG A 72 5.47 8.38 1.81
N LEU A 73 6.28 9.35 2.22
CA LEU A 73 7.54 9.65 1.55
C LEU A 73 8.49 8.44 1.53
N LEU A 74 8.51 7.66 2.62
CA LEU A 74 9.30 6.43 2.66
C LEU A 74 8.71 5.32 1.78
N VAL A 75 7.38 5.23 1.64
CA VAL A 75 6.76 4.32 0.67
C VAL A 75 7.18 4.68 -0.75
N ASP A 76 7.07 5.95 -1.14
CA ASP A 76 7.46 6.41 -2.47
C ASP A 76 8.95 6.14 -2.75
N LEU A 77 9.81 6.36 -1.75
CA LEU A 77 11.24 6.02 -1.83
C LEU A 77 11.47 4.51 -1.95
N GLY A 78 10.74 3.70 -1.19
CA GLY A 78 10.79 2.24 -1.26
C GLY A 78 10.38 1.73 -2.64
N ASP A 79 9.29 2.23 -3.19
CA ASP A 79 8.79 1.88 -4.53
C ASP A 79 9.77 2.32 -5.63
N PHE A 80 10.35 3.50 -5.50
CA PHE A 80 11.39 3.98 -6.41
C PHE A 80 12.65 3.08 -6.39
N LEU A 81 13.16 2.72 -5.21
CA LEU A 81 14.30 1.81 -5.07
C LEU A 81 13.97 0.42 -5.64
N SER A 82 12.78 -0.08 -5.35
CA SER A 82 12.29 -1.34 -5.89
C SER A 82 12.18 -1.31 -7.43
N GLY A 83 11.73 -0.19 -7.99
CA GLY A 83 11.70 0.02 -9.45
C GLY A 83 13.09 -0.01 -10.10
N ARG A 84 14.13 0.39 -9.37
CA ARG A 84 15.54 0.34 -9.80
C ARG A 84 16.25 -1.00 -9.53
N GLY A 85 15.52 -2.02 -9.08
CA GLY A 85 16.11 -3.34 -8.78
C GLY A 85 16.78 -3.44 -7.40
N ARG A 86 16.81 -2.36 -6.60
CA ARG A 86 17.42 -2.33 -5.26
C ARG A 86 16.45 -2.87 -4.20
N GLN A 87 16.08 -4.16 -4.33
CA GLN A 87 15.01 -4.75 -3.51
C GLN A 87 15.36 -4.82 -2.01
N ARG A 88 16.66 -4.99 -1.66
CA ARG A 88 17.09 -5.01 -0.25
C ARG A 88 16.90 -3.66 0.41
N ASP A 89 17.32 -2.59 -0.27
CA ASP A 89 17.22 -1.22 0.24
C ASP A 89 15.76 -0.78 0.31
N ALA A 90 14.95 -1.13 -0.69
CA ALA A 90 13.51 -0.91 -0.69
C ALA A 90 12.85 -1.53 0.55
N MET A 91 13.18 -2.78 0.86
CA MET A 91 12.64 -3.47 2.04
C MET A 91 13.05 -2.76 3.33
N SER A 92 14.32 -2.32 3.45
CA SER A 92 14.80 -1.61 4.65
C SER A 92 14.08 -0.27 4.86
N VAL A 93 13.84 0.47 3.77
CA VAL A 93 13.10 1.75 3.81
C VAL A 93 11.63 1.53 4.18
N LEU A 94 10.97 0.50 3.63
CA LEU A 94 9.60 0.16 3.98
C LEU A 94 9.46 -0.31 5.44
N GLN A 95 10.44 -1.08 5.96
CA GLN A 95 10.48 -1.43 7.37
C GLN A 95 10.65 -0.20 8.27
N LEU A 96 11.47 0.78 7.85
CA LEU A 96 11.58 2.06 8.56
C LEU A 96 10.23 2.81 8.57
N ALA A 97 9.49 2.79 7.45
CA ALA A 97 8.17 3.41 7.38
C ALA A 97 7.21 2.83 8.43
N LEU A 98 7.23 1.50 8.66
CA LEU A 98 6.42 0.85 9.70
C LEU A 98 6.83 1.27 11.11
N ARG A 99 8.13 1.53 11.35
CA ARG A 99 8.64 1.96 12.68
C ARG A 99 8.26 3.39 13.04
N LEU A 100 7.89 4.21 12.07
CA LEU A 100 7.50 5.61 12.29
C LEU A 100 6.02 5.79 12.66
N PHE A 101 5.39 4.73 13.16
CA PHE A 101 3.98 4.73 13.60
C PHE A 101 3.05 5.33 12.55
N PRO A 102 2.99 4.75 11.34
CA PRO A 102 2.07 5.21 10.31
C PRO A 102 0.63 5.00 10.75
N ASP A 103 -0.27 5.85 10.26
CA ASP A 103 -1.70 5.61 10.40
C ASP A 103 -2.09 4.30 9.70
N ARG A 104 -3.27 3.77 10.05
CA ARG A 104 -3.73 2.47 9.56
C ARG A 104 -3.70 2.34 8.04
N SER A 105 -4.22 3.35 7.33
CA SER A 105 -4.25 3.35 5.87
C SER A 105 -2.83 3.30 5.29
N THR A 106 -1.94 4.16 5.75
CA THR A 106 -0.53 4.18 5.32
C THR A 106 0.17 2.86 5.67
N ARG A 107 -0.10 2.27 6.83
CA ARG A 107 0.46 0.96 7.21
C ARG A 107 0.08 -0.13 6.21
N LEU A 108 -1.19 -0.21 5.80
CA LEU A 108 -1.66 -1.16 4.80
C LEU A 108 -0.95 -0.95 3.45
N VAL A 109 -0.78 0.30 3.03
CA VAL A 109 -0.03 0.62 1.79
C VAL A 109 1.43 0.19 1.89
N VAL A 110 2.09 0.40 3.03
CA VAL A 110 3.47 -0.10 3.26
C VAL A 110 3.53 -1.62 3.11
N LEU A 111 2.59 -2.36 3.70
CA LEU A 111 2.54 -3.83 3.60
C LEU A 111 2.32 -4.30 2.15
N ILE A 112 1.48 -3.61 1.38
CA ILE A 112 1.31 -3.88 -0.06
C ILE A 112 2.64 -3.70 -0.80
N SER A 113 3.33 -2.57 -0.59
CA SER A 113 4.62 -2.29 -1.23
C SER A 113 5.68 -3.35 -0.84
N MET A 114 5.71 -3.78 0.43
CA MET A 114 6.57 -4.89 0.87
C MET A 114 6.23 -6.21 0.16
N GLY A 115 4.95 -6.53 -0.01
CA GLY A 115 4.50 -7.70 -0.77
C GLY A 115 4.97 -7.66 -2.23
N ILE A 116 4.87 -6.50 -2.88
CA ILE A 116 5.38 -6.29 -4.25
C ILE A 116 6.90 -6.48 -4.31
N VAL A 117 7.64 -5.96 -3.32
CA VAL A 117 9.09 -6.19 -3.22
C VAL A 117 9.42 -7.68 -3.07
N GLN A 118 8.65 -8.43 -2.27
CA GLN A 118 8.85 -9.88 -2.12
C GLN A 118 8.55 -10.63 -3.43
N LEU A 119 7.52 -10.25 -4.18
CA LEU A 119 7.29 -10.80 -5.51
C LEU A 119 8.47 -10.57 -6.45
N ARG A 120 9.08 -9.38 -6.44
CA ARG A 120 10.27 -9.06 -7.24
C ARG A 120 11.51 -9.82 -6.78
N ARG A 121 11.59 -10.20 -5.52
CA ARG A 121 12.63 -11.04 -4.93
C ARG A 121 12.42 -12.54 -5.16
N GLN A 122 11.40 -12.92 -5.93
CA GLN A 122 11.04 -14.32 -6.19
C GLN A 122 10.67 -15.09 -4.91
N SER A 123 10.00 -14.42 -3.96
CA SER A 123 9.50 -15.00 -2.71
C SER A 123 7.96 -14.89 -2.67
N PRO A 124 7.23 -15.68 -3.49
CA PRO A 124 5.79 -15.53 -3.63
C PRO A 124 5.01 -15.94 -2.37
N GLU A 125 5.51 -16.85 -1.56
CA GLU A 125 4.89 -17.26 -0.28
C GLU A 125 4.89 -16.09 0.71
N SER A 126 6.03 -15.40 0.85
CA SER A 126 6.13 -14.21 1.71
C SER A 126 5.25 -13.06 1.21
N ALA A 127 5.12 -12.92 -0.10
CA ALA A 127 4.24 -11.94 -0.71
C ALA A 127 2.77 -12.27 -0.44
N GLN A 128 2.37 -13.53 -0.59
CA GLN A 128 1.02 -14.03 -0.29
C GLN A 128 0.63 -13.67 1.14
N ALA A 129 1.46 -14.03 2.13
CA ALA A 129 1.19 -13.74 3.54
C ALA A 129 0.97 -12.25 3.82
N LEU A 130 1.75 -11.37 3.17
CA LEU A 130 1.58 -9.93 3.32
C LEU A 130 0.25 -9.45 2.71
N PHE A 131 -0.13 -9.91 1.53
CA PHE A 131 -1.37 -9.50 0.89
C PHE A 131 -2.61 -10.03 1.63
N GLU A 132 -2.57 -11.27 2.13
CA GLU A 132 -3.64 -11.84 2.97
C GLU A 132 -3.80 -11.04 4.27
N THR A 133 -2.70 -10.65 4.90
CA THR A 133 -2.72 -9.77 6.08
C THR A 133 -3.39 -8.43 5.77
N VAL A 134 -3.04 -7.81 4.62
CA VAL A 134 -3.63 -6.53 4.20
C VAL A 134 -5.12 -6.66 3.95
N LEU A 135 -5.57 -7.70 3.27
CA LEU A 135 -7.00 -7.91 2.99
C LEU A 135 -7.79 -8.14 4.29
N GLY A 136 -7.29 -9.01 5.19
CA GLY A 136 -7.95 -9.26 6.46
C GLY A 136 -8.00 -8.03 7.38
N GLU A 137 -6.95 -7.21 7.44
CA GLU A 137 -6.99 -5.94 8.17
C GLU A 137 -7.86 -4.90 7.46
N GLY A 138 -7.89 -4.92 6.12
CA GLY A 138 -8.66 -4.00 5.26
C GLY A 138 -10.16 -4.10 5.46
N GLU A 139 -10.70 -5.29 5.74
CA GLU A 139 -12.13 -5.51 6.05
C GLU A 139 -12.64 -4.65 7.21
N GLN A 140 -11.77 -4.33 8.16
CA GLN A 140 -12.09 -3.44 9.28
C GLN A 140 -12.03 -1.94 8.90
N GLY A 141 -11.79 -1.62 7.61
CA GLY A 141 -11.67 -0.26 7.06
C GLY A 141 -10.22 0.24 6.96
N GLY A 142 -10.06 1.38 6.28
CA GLY A 142 -8.76 2.03 6.07
C GLY A 142 -8.04 1.60 4.78
N LEU A 143 -8.55 0.61 4.05
CA LEU A 143 -8.05 0.22 2.74
C LEU A 143 -8.92 0.85 1.65
N GLY A 144 -8.34 1.74 0.86
CA GLY A 144 -9.05 2.34 -0.27
C GLY A 144 -9.24 1.34 -1.41
N ILE A 145 -10.37 1.43 -2.12
CA ILE A 145 -10.79 0.51 -3.19
C ILE A 145 -9.69 0.25 -4.24
N LYS A 146 -8.86 1.25 -4.54
CA LYS A 146 -7.73 1.11 -5.47
C LYS A 146 -6.65 0.16 -4.92
N TYR A 147 -6.36 0.28 -3.63
CA TYR A 147 -5.36 -0.55 -2.95
C TYR A 147 -5.87 -1.97 -2.72
N GLU A 148 -7.16 -2.12 -2.47
CA GLU A 148 -7.81 -3.42 -2.37
C GLU A 148 -7.71 -4.18 -3.69
N ALA A 149 -8.10 -3.55 -4.81
CA ALA A 149 -7.94 -4.14 -6.14
C ALA A 149 -6.47 -4.47 -6.47
N ALA A 150 -5.52 -3.60 -6.05
CA ALA A 150 -4.09 -3.85 -6.19
C ALA A 150 -3.65 -5.07 -5.37
N CYS A 151 -4.19 -5.23 -4.17
CA CYS A 151 -3.88 -6.34 -3.29
C CYS A 151 -4.36 -7.67 -3.88
N HIS A 152 -5.61 -7.74 -4.32
CA HIS A 152 -6.17 -8.92 -4.99
C HIS A 152 -5.37 -9.29 -6.25
N TYR A 153 -5.04 -8.32 -7.11
CA TYR A 153 -4.23 -8.57 -8.30
C TYR A 153 -2.85 -9.15 -7.96
N ASN A 154 -2.14 -8.53 -7.01
CA ASN A 154 -0.80 -8.98 -6.63
C ASN A 154 -0.82 -10.31 -5.87
N LEU A 155 -1.87 -10.59 -5.08
CA LEU A 155 -2.10 -11.90 -4.47
C LEU A 155 -2.32 -12.97 -5.56
N GLY A 156 -3.13 -12.68 -6.57
CA GLY A 156 -3.29 -13.54 -7.74
C GLY A 156 -1.97 -13.84 -8.43
N MET A 157 -1.11 -12.84 -8.60
CA MET A 157 0.25 -13.02 -9.14
C MET A 157 1.15 -13.87 -8.24
N ALA A 158 1.04 -13.73 -6.92
CA ALA A 158 1.79 -14.55 -5.96
C ALA A 158 1.36 -16.02 -6.03
N LEU A 159 0.06 -16.28 -6.03
CA LEU A 159 -0.53 -17.61 -6.13
C LEU A 159 -0.20 -18.29 -7.46
N GLN A 160 -0.24 -17.53 -8.57
CA GLN A 160 0.15 -18.01 -9.87
C GLN A 160 1.60 -18.51 -9.90
N ARG A 161 2.53 -17.75 -9.29
CA ARG A 161 3.95 -18.16 -9.22
C ARG A 161 4.18 -19.39 -8.34
N GLN A 162 3.25 -19.70 -7.44
CA GLN A 162 3.24 -20.91 -6.62
C GLN A 162 2.55 -22.11 -7.32
N GLY A 163 2.00 -21.93 -8.54
CA GLY A 163 1.24 -22.96 -9.23
C GLY A 163 -0.19 -23.16 -8.70
N LYS A 164 -0.67 -22.31 -7.80
CA LYS A 164 -2.03 -22.34 -7.23
C LYS A 164 -3.03 -21.67 -8.18
N GLU A 165 -3.24 -22.29 -9.33
CA GLU A 165 -3.94 -21.69 -10.47
C GLU A 165 -5.40 -21.32 -10.17
N ALA A 166 -6.15 -22.20 -9.48
CA ALA A 166 -7.57 -21.95 -9.16
C ALA A 166 -7.74 -20.76 -8.20
N GLU A 167 -6.87 -20.67 -7.21
CA GLU A 167 -6.86 -19.57 -6.25
C GLU A 167 -6.46 -18.25 -6.92
N ALA A 168 -5.46 -18.29 -7.81
CA ALA A 168 -5.03 -17.11 -8.58
C ALA A 168 -6.17 -16.55 -9.45
N VAL A 169 -6.94 -17.43 -10.13
CA VAL A 169 -8.12 -17.03 -10.94
C VAL A 169 -9.15 -16.33 -10.06
N ARG A 170 -9.43 -16.88 -8.87
CA ARG A 170 -10.37 -16.25 -7.94
C ARG A 170 -9.90 -14.84 -7.56
N GLN A 171 -8.63 -14.68 -7.21
CA GLN A 171 -8.09 -13.38 -6.80
C GLN A 171 -8.08 -12.35 -7.96
N PHE A 172 -7.84 -12.79 -9.20
CA PHE A 172 -7.97 -11.90 -10.37
C PHE A 172 -9.41 -11.46 -10.60
N ASN A 173 -10.41 -12.33 -10.39
CA ASN A 173 -11.81 -11.94 -10.48
C ASN A 173 -12.17 -10.92 -9.39
N GLU A 174 -11.76 -11.13 -8.14
CA GLU A 174 -11.94 -10.16 -7.06
C GLU A 174 -11.34 -8.79 -7.40
N ALA A 175 -10.13 -8.76 -8.00
CA ALA A 175 -9.51 -7.49 -8.43
C ALA A 175 -10.35 -6.76 -9.50
N ILE A 176 -10.98 -7.50 -10.42
CA ILE A 176 -11.86 -6.94 -11.45
C ILE A 176 -13.16 -6.44 -10.83
N GLU A 177 -13.79 -7.22 -9.95
CA GLU A 177 -15.05 -6.85 -9.29
C GLU A 177 -14.87 -5.65 -8.38
N THR A 178 -13.78 -5.58 -7.63
CA THR A 178 -13.46 -4.47 -6.72
C THR A 178 -13.30 -3.15 -7.48
N PHE A 179 -12.53 -3.11 -8.57
CA PHE A 179 -12.33 -1.88 -9.34
C PHE A 179 -12.01 -2.16 -10.82
N PRO A 180 -13.03 -2.41 -11.67
CA PRO A 180 -12.89 -2.85 -13.07
C PRO A 180 -12.07 -1.89 -13.94
N THR A 181 -12.25 -0.58 -13.75
CA THR A 181 -11.61 0.47 -14.56
C THR A 181 -10.20 0.81 -14.09
N SER A 182 -9.75 0.26 -12.97
CA SER A 182 -8.38 0.46 -12.46
C SER A 182 -7.33 -0.20 -13.35
N VAL A 183 -6.08 0.22 -13.18
CA VAL A 183 -4.93 -0.45 -13.82
C VAL A 183 -4.87 -1.93 -13.40
N TYR A 184 -5.17 -2.22 -12.14
CA TYR A 184 -5.13 -3.58 -11.58
C TYR A 184 -6.28 -4.46 -12.07
N GLY A 185 -7.51 -3.93 -12.13
CA GLY A 185 -8.66 -4.65 -12.71
C GLY A 185 -8.43 -5.01 -14.17
N ARG A 186 -7.93 -4.05 -14.97
CA ARG A 186 -7.58 -4.31 -16.37
C ARG A 186 -6.43 -5.31 -16.51
N ALA A 187 -5.39 -5.23 -15.68
CA ALA A 187 -4.28 -6.18 -15.68
C ALA A 187 -4.74 -7.59 -15.29
N ALA A 188 -5.64 -7.71 -14.31
CA ALA A 188 -6.25 -8.98 -13.93
C ALA A 188 -7.06 -9.59 -15.07
N ALA A 189 -7.88 -8.78 -15.77
CA ALA A 189 -8.65 -9.23 -16.95
C ALA A 189 -7.71 -9.72 -18.07
N GLN A 190 -6.61 -9.02 -18.32
CA GLN A 190 -5.59 -9.45 -19.29
C GLN A 190 -4.93 -10.77 -18.89
N ALA A 191 -4.58 -10.94 -17.61
CA ALA A 191 -4.00 -12.18 -17.10
C ALA A 191 -4.95 -13.38 -17.31
N LEU A 192 -6.25 -13.20 -17.05
CA LEU A 192 -7.27 -14.22 -17.29
C LEU A 192 -7.46 -14.51 -18.79
N ALA A 193 -7.46 -13.49 -19.65
CA ALA A 193 -7.60 -13.65 -21.10
C ALA A 193 -6.41 -14.41 -21.70
N GLN A 194 -5.19 -14.12 -21.31
CA GLN A 194 -3.99 -14.84 -21.75
C GLN A 194 -4.03 -16.32 -21.38
N ARG A 195 -4.65 -16.67 -20.27
CA ARG A 195 -4.85 -18.08 -19.86
C ARG A 195 -5.88 -18.80 -20.71
N ARG A 196 -6.98 -18.15 -21.05
CA ARG A 196 -8.00 -18.73 -21.94
C ARG A 196 -7.47 -18.96 -23.36
N GLY A 197 -6.54 -18.13 -23.82
CA GLY A 197 -5.90 -18.24 -25.13
C GLY A 197 -4.74 -19.25 -25.18
N LYS A 198 -4.29 -19.81 -24.03
CA LYS A 198 -3.31 -20.88 -23.98
C LYS A 198 -4.06 -22.20 -23.96
N PRO A 199 -4.21 -22.90 -25.12
CA PRO A 199 -4.85 -24.21 -25.11
C PRO A 199 -4.04 -25.15 -24.22
N ALA A 200 -4.72 -26.17 -23.67
CA ALA A 200 -4.17 -27.18 -22.76
C ALA A 200 -3.09 -28.05 -23.46
N ALA A 201 -2.03 -27.40 -23.95
CA ALA A 201 -0.89 -28.06 -24.57
C ALA A 201 -0.05 -28.84 -23.56
N ASP A 202 -0.12 -28.46 -22.25
CA ASP A 202 0.64 -29.14 -21.18
C ASP A 202 -0.07 -30.36 -20.56
N ALA A 203 -1.33 -30.63 -20.93
CA ALA A 203 -2.03 -31.84 -20.48
C ALA A 203 -1.76 -33.07 -21.38
N ALA A 204 -1.24 -32.85 -22.57
CA ALA A 204 -0.98 -33.90 -23.55
C ALA A 204 0.41 -34.57 -23.42
N ASP A 205 1.32 -33.96 -22.67
CA ASP A 205 2.71 -34.46 -22.53
C ASP A 205 2.99 -35.10 -21.16
N ARG A 206 1.96 -35.65 -20.51
CA ARG A 206 2.19 -36.62 -19.42
C ARG A 206 2.41 -37.98 -20.08
N PRO A 207 3.63 -38.57 -20.01
CA PRO A 207 3.84 -39.89 -20.52
C PRO A 207 2.95 -40.86 -19.76
N THR A 208 1.96 -41.41 -20.45
CA THR A 208 1.16 -42.55 -19.99
C THR A 208 2.03 -43.80 -20.03
N SER A 209 3.04 -43.85 -19.15
CA SER A 209 3.76 -45.08 -18.87
C SER A 209 3.13 -45.76 -17.67
N LEU A 210 2.01 -46.46 -17.89
CA LEU A 210 1.64 -47.60 -17.05
C LEU A 210 2.66 -48.70 -17.33
N PRO A 211 3.36 -49.26 -16.32
CA PRO A 211 4.17 -50.42 -16.52
C PRO A 211 3.28 -51.63 -16.87
N PRO A 212 3.71 -52.50 -17.77
CA PRO A 212 2.94 -53.70 -18.12
C PRO A 212 2.78 -54.59 -16.88
N ARG A 213 1.53 -54.96 -16.58
CA ARG A 213 1.23 -56.01 -15.62
C ARG A 213 1.88 -57.30 -16.12
N GLY A 214 2.97 -57.73 -15.44
CA GLY A 214 3.45 -59.08 -15.59
C GLY A 214 2.34 -60.08 -15.22
N ARG A 215 2.04 -60.93 -16.17
CA ARG A 215 1.44 -62.24 -15.91
C ARG A 215 2.59 -63.15 -15.50
N ASP A 216 2.46 -63.66 -14.31
CA ASP A 216 2.66 -65.07 -14.00
C ASP A 216 2.23 -65.33 -12.53
#